data_8d769027971a15ee37570dba11e0209c
#
_entry.id   8d769027971a15ee37570dba11e0209c
#
_cell.length_a   1.000
_cell.length_b   1.000
_cell.length_c   1.000
_cell.angle_alpha   90.00
_cell.angle_beta   90.00
_cell.angle_gamma   90.00
#
_symmetry.space_group_name_H-M   'P 1'
#
loop_
_entity.id
_entity.type
_entity.pdbx_description
1 polymer ?
#
loop_
_entity_poly.entity_id
_entity_poly.type
_entity_poly.pdbx_seq_one_letter_code
_entity_poly.pdbx_strand_id
1 'polypeptide(L)'
;MTKLRAFLKFWLPVLFWMALIFSASADARSYEHSSRFIVPILHWLFPQMSPIHIEQIHHLIRKCGHLTEYAVLALLLWRALHVSKNNLPTWSWPKVGGTLLVVFIYAASDEFHQRFVPTRTALVSDVFIDTAGGAIGLLVLWIFHLCRKPKPQN
;
A
#
# COMPACT_ATOMS: atom_id res chain seq x y z
N MET A 1 7.55 22.37 -18.47
CA MET A 1 6.41 21.43 -18.48
C MET A 1 5.12 22.21 -18.24
N THR A 2 4.08 21.97 -19.05
CA THR A 2 2.75 22.55 -18.80
C THR A 2 2.21 22.02 -17.47
N LYS A 3 1.35 22.80 -16.79
CA LYS A 3 0.72 22.38 -15.51
C LYS A 3 0.01 21.02 -15.66
N LEU A 4 -0.65 20.79 -16.79
CA LEU A 4 -1.34 19.54 -17.11
C LEU A 4 -0.37 18.34 -17.19
N ARG A 5 0.77 18.48 -17.87
CA ARG A 5 1.78 17.41 -17.96
C ARG A 5 2.36 17.06 -16.60
N ALA A 6 2.57 18.06 -15.73
CA ALA A 6 3.05 17.84 -14.37
C ALA A 6 1.99 17.07 -13.53
N PHE A 7 0.72 17.49 -13.62
CA PHE A 7 -0.38 16.81 -12.96
C PHE A 7 -0.49 15.36 -13.42
N LEU A 8 -0.57 15.11 -14.71
CA LEU A 8 -0.66 13.75 -15.26
C LEU A 8 0.51 12.87 -14.81
N LYS A 9 1.74 13.40 -14.83
CA LYS A 9 2.94 12.65 -14.46
C LYS A 9 2.94 12.19 -12.99
N PHE A 10 2.41 12.99 -12.08
CA PHE A 10 2.51 12.75 -10.65
C PHE A 10 1.22 12.19 -10.04
N TRP A 11 0.07 12.66 -10.46
CA TRP A 11 -1.21 12.27 -9.89
C TRP A 11 -1.89 11.12 -10.60
N LEU A 12 -1.69 10.94 -11.91
CA LEU A 12 -2.28 9.80 -12.62
C LEU A 12 -1.85 8.43 -12.03
N PRO A 13 -0.56 8.21 -11.70
CA PRO A 13 -0.17 6.96 -11.02
C PRO A 13 -0.83 6.79 -9.65
N VAL A 14 -1.04 7.87 -8.88
CA VAL A 14 -1.74 7.81 -7.58
C VAL A 14 -3.18 7.37 -7.80
N LEU A 15 -3.91 8.06 -8.67
CA LEU A 15 -5.32 7.76 -8.95
C LEU A 15 -5.51 6.36 -9.52
N PHE A 16 -4.63 5.94 -10.42
CA PHE A 16 -4.64 4.58 -10.96
C PHE A 16 -4.41 3.53 -9.87
N TRP A 17 -3.44 3.76 -8.98
CA TRP A 17 -3.15 2.85 -7.87
C TRP A 17 -4.28 2.78 -6.85
N MET A 18 -4.88 3.92 -6.51
CA MET A 18 -6.10 3.97 -5.68
C MET A 18 -7.24 3.18 -6.33
N ALA A 19 -7.47 3.33 -7.63
CA ALA A 19 -8.49 2.57 -8.34
C ALA A 19 -8.21 1.06 -8.33
N LEU A 20 -6.94 0.64 -8.42
CA LEU A 20 -6.55 -0.79 -8.28
C LEU A 20 -6.86 -1.32 -6.88
N ILE A 21 -6.46 -0.62 -5.81
CA ILE A 21 -6.78 -1.00 -4.42
C ILE A 21 -8.29 -1.12 -4.26
N PHE A 22 -9.04 -0.09 -4.67
CA PHE A 22 -10.50 -0.08 -4.57
C PHE A 22 -11.14 -1.26 -5.31
N SER A 23 -10.68 -1.57 -6.53
CA SER A 23 -11.19 -2.68 -7.32
C SER A 23 -10.92 -4.03 -6.66
N ALA A 24 -9.72 -4.21 -6.08
CA ALA A 24 -9.35 -5.42 -5.36
C ALA A 24 -10.14 -5.56 -4.05
N SER A 25 -10.42 -4.45 -3.37
CA SER A 25 -11.24 -4.39 -2.16
C SER A 25 -12.71 -4.64 -2.43
N ALA A 26 -13.23 -4.19 -3.57
CA ALA A 26 -14.62 -4.38 -3.98
C ALA A 26 -14.92 -5.80 -4.45
N ASP A 27 -13.90 -6.60 -4.80
CA ASP A 27 -14.10 -7.95 -5.32
C ASP A 27 -14.55 -8.91 -4.20
N ALA A 28 -15.84 -9.24 -4.21
CA ALA A 28 -16.44 -10.21 -3.31
C ALA A 28 -15.82 -11.62 -3.39
N ARG A 29 -15.14 -11.95 -4.50
CA ARG A 29 -14.46 -13.23 -4.73
C ARG A 29 -12.94 -13.14 -4.57
N SER A 30 -12.42 -12.03 -4.05
CA SER A 30 -10.96 -11.85 -3.94
C SER A 30 -10.28 -12.96 -3.11
N TYR A 31 -10.99 -13.52 -2.12
CA TYR A 31 -10.52 -14.69 -1.38
C TYR A 31 -10.43 -15.92 -2.29
N GLU A 32 -11.48 -16.23 -3.05
CA GLU A 32 -11.52 -17.36 -3.97
C GLU A 32 -10.47 -17.23 -5.08
N HIS A 33 -10.31 -16.01 -5.64
CA HIS A 33 -9.31 -15.77 -6.67
C HIS A 33 -7.89 -15.98 -6.15
N SER A 34 -7.56 -15.49 -4.97
CA SER A 34 -6.23 -15.69 -4.37
C SER A 34 -6.02 -17.14 -3.93
N SER A 35 -7.04 -17.81 -3.37
CA SER A 35 -6.92 -19.19 -2.90
C SER A 35 -6.64 -20.18 -4.05
N ARG A 36 -7.17 -19.94 -5.24
CA ARG A 36 -6.92 -20.79 -6.43
C ARG A 36 -5.44 -20.93 -6.78
N PHE A 37 -4.62 -19.94 -6.46
CA PHE A 37 -3.19 -19.96 -6.74
C PHE A 37 -2.38 -20.28 -5.48
N ILE A 38 -2.70 -19.64 -4.36
CA ILE A 38 -1.90 -19.73 -3.14
C ILE A 38 -2.04 -21.10 -2.49
N VAL A 39 -3.26 -21.63 -2.38
CA VAL A 39 -3.51 -22.90 -1.69
C VAL A 39 -2.82 -24.08 -2.37
N PRO A 40 -2.90 -24.28 -3.71
CA PRO A 40 -2.16 -25.34 -4.37
C PRO A 40 -0.65 -25.22 -4.22
N ILE A 41 -0.09 -24.02 -4.26
CA ILE A 41 1.34 -23.77 -4.07
C ILE A 41 1.75 -24.16 -2.64
N LEU A 42 0.96 -23.79 -1.63
CA LEU A 42 1.22 -24.15 -0.24
C LEU A 42 1.13 -25.66 -0.02
N HIS A 43 0.15 -26.35 -0.62
CA HIS A 43 0.07 -27.82 -0.56
C HIS A 43 1.24 -28.51 -1.26
N TRP A 44 1.71 -27.96 -2.37
CA TRP A 44 2.88 -28.50 -3.07
C TRP A 44 4.18 -28.33 -2.26
N LEU A 45 4.37 -27.16 -1.63
CA LEU A 45 5.55 -26.87 -0.81
C LEU A 45 5.51 -27.62 0.55
N PHE A 46 4.32 -27.79 1.12
CA PHE A 46 4.11 -28.33 2.46
C PHE A 46 2.99 -29.39 2.45
N PRO A 47 3.22 -30.60 1.87
CA PRO A 47 2.18 -31.61 1.69
C PRO A 47 1.55 -32.11 2.98
N GLN A 48 2.26 -32.04 4.11
CA GLN A 48 1.83 -32.51 5.43
C GLN A 48 1.16 -31.40 6.28
N MET A 49 1.02 -30.19 5.74
CA MET A 49 0.43 -29.08 6.48
C MET A 49 -1.08 -29.25 6.61
N SER A 50 -1.60 -29.01 7.82
CA SER A 50 -3.04 -29.09 8.03
C SER A 50 -3.79 -27.99 7.27
N PRO A 51 -5.04 -28.21 6.83
CA PRO A 51 -5.83 -27.20 6.12
C PRO A 51 -5.95 -25.88 6.91
N ILE A 52 -6.03 -25.94 8.23
CA ILE A 52 -6.15 -24.77 9.09
C ILE A 52 -4.89 -23.87 9.03
N HIS A 53 -3.71 -24.48 9.00
CA HIS A 53 -2.46 -23.73 8.87
C HIS A 53 -2.30 -23.12 7.48
N ILE A 54 -2.75 -23.83 6.43
CA ILE A 54 -2.76 -23.29 5.05
C ILE A 54 -3.65 -22.05 4.98
N GLU A 55 -4.81 -22.09 5.60
CA GLU A 55 -5.73 -20.95 5.65
C GLU A 55 -5.13 -19.77 6.42
N GLN A 56 -4.48 -20.01 7.55
CA GLN A 56 -3.77 -18.98 8.32
C GLN A 56 -2.66 -18.32 7.51
N ILE A 57 -1.85 -19.11 6.80
CA ILE A 57 -0.79 -18.58 5.93
C ILE A 57 -1.39 -17.78 4.76
N HIS A 58 -2.46 -18.28 4.14
CA HIS A 58 -3.15 -17.56 3.09
C HIS A 58 -3.67 -16.20 3.57
N HIS A 59 -4.26 -16.14 4.77
CA HIS A 59 -4.68 -14.90 5.41
C HIS A 59 -3.50 -13.94 5.64
N LEU A 60 -2.36 -14.47 6.13
CA LEU A 60 -1.15 -13.67 6.34
C LEU A 60 -0.62 -13.08 5.03
N ILE A 61 -0.55 -13.89 3.97
CA ILE A 61 -0.11 -13.44 2.64
C ILE A 61 -1.01 -12.30 2.13
N ARG A 62 -2.32 -12.39 2.33
CA ARG A 62 -3.24 -11.31 1.96
C ARG A 62 -2.98 -10.03 2.74
N LYS A 63 -2.75 -10.12 4.05
CA LYS A 63 -2.40 -8.94 4.86
C LYS A 63 -1.08 -8.31 4.43
N CYS A 64 -0.08 -9.13 4.07
CA CYS A 64 1.16 -8.64 3.47
C CYS A 64 0.92 -7.95 2.11
N GLY A 65 -0.04 -8.45 1.32
CA GLY A 65 -0.49 -7.78 0.09
C GLY A 65 -0.99 -6.36 0.38
N HIS A 66 -1.94 -6.21 1.31
CA HIS A 66 -2.46 -4.89 1.73
C HIS A 66 -1.35 -3.96 2.24
N LEU A 67 -0.47 -4.45 3.12
CA LEU A 67 0.71 -3.68 3.56
C LEU A 67 1.53 -3.14 2.38
N THR A 68 1.76 -3.99 1.37
CA THR A 68 2.53 -3.61 0.18
C THR A 68 1.78 -2.59 -0.68
N GLU A 69 0.49 -2.79 -0.89
CA GLU A 69 -0.37 -1.87 -1.66
C GLU A 69 -0.35 -0.46 -1.06
N TYR A 70 -0.50 -0.36 0.26
CA TYR A 70 -0.48 0.94 0.95
C TYR A 70 0.92 1.53 1.10
N ALA A 71 1.98 0.69 1.15
CA ALA A 71 3.35 1.17 1.06
C ALA A 71 3.61 1.87 -0.29
N VAL A 72 3.20 1.24 -1.39
CA VAL A 72 3.30 1.83 -2.74
C VAL A 72 2.46 3.10 -2.85
N LEU A 73 1.23 3.10 -2.32
CA LEU A 73 0.37 4.29 -2.29
C LEU A 73 1.06 5.46 -1.59
N ALA A 74 1.66 5.21 -0.41
CA ALA A 74 2.38 6.25 0.34
C ALA A 74 3.57 6.83 -0.45
N LEU A 75 4.32 5.99 -1.17
CA LEU A 75 5.43 6.42 -2.02
C LEU A 75 4.95 7.28 -3.20
N LEU A 76 3.86 6.88 -3.84
CA LEU A 76 3.25 7.63 -4.93
C LEU A 76 2.70 8.97 -4.45
N LEU A 77 2.01 8.99 -3.30
CA LEU A 77 1.51 10.22 -2.66
C LEU A 77 2.65 11.14 -2.24
N TRP A 78 3.69 10.60 -1.61
CA TRP A 78 4.89 11.38 -1.27
C TRP A 78 5.46 12.08 -2.50
N ARG A 79 5.62 11.34 -3.59
CA ARG A 79 6.10 11.89 -4.85
C ARG A 79 5.16 12.96 -5.39
N ALA A 80 3.84 12.73 -5.39
CA ALA A 80 2.86 13.64 -5.96
C ALA A 80 2.72 14.95 -5.16
N LEU A 81 2.73 14.86 -3.82
CA LEU A 81 2.54 15.98 -2.92
C LEU A 81 3.78 16.88 -2.77
N HIS A 82 4.98 16.29 -2.88
CA HIS A 82 6.20 16.97 -2.42
C HIS A 82 7.25 17.20 -3.50
N VAL A 83 7.04 16.70 -4.73
CA VAL A 83 7.94 16.99 -5.86
C VAL A 83 7.73 18.44 -6.32
N SER A 84 8.78 19.24 -6.24
CA SER A 84 8.85 20.57 -6.86
C SER A 84 9.52 20.50 -8.23
N LYS A 85 9.27 21.50 -9.10
CA LYS A 85 9.73 21.52 -10.50
C LYS A 85 11.25 21.29 -10.68
N ASN A 86 12.06 21.63 -9.69
CA ASN A 86 13.53 21.63 -9.80
C ASN A 86 14.25 20.86 -8.68
N ASN A 87 13.53 20.31 -7.69
CA ASN A 87 14.18 19.67 -6.55
C ASN A 87 13.51 18.35 -6.18
N LEU A 88 14.33 17.35 -5.83
CA LEU A 88 13.86 16.17 -5.13
C LEU A 88 13.18 16.58 -3.82
N PRO A 89 12.13 15.86 -3.37
CA PRO A 89 11.43 16.22 -2.14
C PRO A 89 12.40 16.20 -0.98
N THR A 90 12.54 17.33 -0.30
CA THR A 90 13.29 17.39 0.95
C THR A 90 12.50 16.66 2.03
N TRP A 91 13.19 15.78 2.76
CA TRP A 91 12.58 15.08 3.89
C TRP A 91 12.15 16.06 5.00
N SER A 92 10.92 15.94 5.47
CA SER A 92 10.45 16.64 6.66
C SER A 92 9.32 15.87 7.33
N TRP A 93 9.31 15.85 8.66
CA TRP A 93 8.31 15.13 9.45
C TRP A 93 6.87 15.60 9.23
N PRO A 94 6.59 16.92 9.10
CA PRO A 94 5.25 17.38 8.74
C PRO A 94 4.75 16.84 7.40
N LYS A 95 5.64 16.69 6.41
CA LYS A 95 5.28 16.08 5.12
C LYS A 95 4.98 14.59 5.25
N VAL A 96 5.74 13.87 6.11
CA VAL A 96 5.47 12.47 6.44
C VAL A 96 4.08 12.34 7.06
N GLY A 97 3.80 13.15 8.08
CA GLY A 97 2.49 13.17 8.75
C GLY A 97 1.34 13.48 7.80
N GLY A 98 1.49 14.48 6.92
CA GLY A 98 0.49 14.80 5.90
C GLY A 98 0.26 13.67 4.91
N THR A 99 1.32 12.99 4.45
CA THR A 99 1.18 11.83 3.56
C THR A 99 0.46 10.67 4.25
N LEU A 100 0.84 10.36 5.50
CA LEU A 100 0.21 9.29 6.29
C LEU A 100 -1.25 9.61 6.60
N LEU A 101 -1.59 10.87 6.84
CA LEU A 101 -2.98 11.27 7.04
C LEU A 101 -3.83 10.98 5.79
N VAL A 102 -3.32 11.25 4.58
CA VAL A 102 -4.03 10.93 3.33
C VAL A 102 -4.17 9.40 3.17
N VAL A 103 -3.11 8.64 3.48
CA VAL A 103 -3.15 7.17 3.46
C VAL A 103 -4.20 6.65 4.44
N PHE A 104 -4.23 7.16 5.67
CA PHE A 104 -5.21 6.77 6.70
C PHE A 104 -6.65 7.05 6.27
N ILE A 105 -6.91 8.25 5.73
CA ILE A 105 -8.24 8.63 5.24
C ILE A 105 -8.67 7.69 4.11
N TYR A 106 -7.76 7.37 3.20
CA TYR A 106 -8.06 6.46 2.10
C TYR A 106 -8.31 5.04 2.62
N ALA A 107 -7.48 4.50 3.52
CA ALA A 107 -7.68 3.20 4.15
C ALA A 107 -9.04 3.13 4.89
N ALA A 108 -9.39 4.18 5.63
CA ALA A 108 -10.68 4.26 6.31
C ALA A 108 -11.87 4.28 5.31
N SER A 109 -11.72 4.96 4.17
CA SER A 109 -12.76 4.97 3.13
C SER A 109 -12.89 3.62 2.42
N ASP A 110 -11.78 2.92 2.19
CA ASP A 110 -11.76 1.58 1.61
C ASP A 110 -12.43 0.58 2.55
N GLU A 111 -12.07 0.59 3.82
CA GLU A 111 -12.65 -0.26 4.86
C GLU A 111 -14.15 0.02 5.06
N PHE A 112 -14.56 1.30 5.01
CA PHE A 112 -15.96 1.67 5.02
C PHE A 112 -16.71 1.08 3.82
N HIS A 113 -16.13 1.11 2.64
CA HIS A 113 -16.70 0.51 1.44
C HIS A 113 -16.83 -1.02 1.59
N GLN A 114 -15.86 -1.69 2.18
CA GLN A 114 -15.87 -3.14 2.39
C GLN A 114 -17.05 -3.61 3.26
N ARG A 115 -17.62 -2.76 4.13
CA ARG A 115 -18.85 -3.09 4.89
C ARG A 115 -20.05 -3.42 4.02
N PHE A 116 -20.06 -2.94 2.79
CA PHE A 116 -21.15 -3.19 1.83
C PHE A 116 -20.87 -4.40 0.93
N VAL A 117 -19.73 -5.06 1.06
CA VAL A 117 -19.37 -6.26 0.31
C VAL A 117 -19.72 -7.51 1.15
N PRO A 118 -20.69 -8.35 0.70
CA PRO A 118 -21.27 -9.43 1.53
C PRO A 118 -20.28 -10.46 2.08
N THR A 119 -19.13 -10.62 1.42
CA THR A 119 -18.10 -11.63 1.76
C THR A 119 -16.92 -11.05 2.54
N ARG A 120 -16.96 -9.75 2.89
CA ARG A 120 -15.90 -9.06 3.62
C ARG A 120 -16.35 -8.71 5.03
N THR A 121 -15.46 -8.91 5.98
CA THR A 121 -15.61 -8.41 7.35
C THR A 121 -14.76 -7.17 7.49
N ALA A 122 -15.41 -6.00 7.51
CA ALA A 122 -14.72 -4.74 7.74
C ALA A 122 -14.25 -4.66 9.20
N LEU A 123 -12.95 -4.49 9.40
CA LEU A 123 -12.33 -4.42 10.72
C LEU A 123 -11.51 -3.12 10.85
N VAL A 124 -11.77 -2.35 11.88
CA VAL A 124 -11.01 -1.13 12.17
C VAL A 124 -9.49 -1.40 12.27
N SER A 125 -9.11 -2.62 12.70
CA SER A 125 -7.71 -3.05 12.73
C SER A 125 -7.05 -3.02 11.35
N ASP A 126 -7.80 -3.24 10.27
CA ASP A 126 -7.24 -3.31 8.92
C ASP A 126 -6.87 -1.90 8.43
N VAL A 127 -7.59 -0.84 8.83
CA VAL A 127 -7.17 0.56 8.62
C VAL A 127 -5.79 0.84 9.23
N PHE A 128 -5.52 0.31 10.42
CA PHE A 128 -4.20 0.49 11.06
C PHE A 128 -3.10 -0.33 10.37
N ILE A 129 -3.41 -1.54 9.91
CA ILE A 129 -2.48 -2.39 9.15
C ILE A 129 -2.10 -1.69 7.83
N ASP A 130 -3.07 -1.16 7.11
CA ASP A 130 -2.88 -0.45 5.85
C ASP A 130 -2.07 0.83 6.05
N THR A 131 -2.39 1.60 7.11
CA THR A 131 -1.62 2.79 7.47
C THR A 131 -0.18 2.44 7.87
N ALA A 132 0.03 1.32 8.57
CA ALA A 132 1.36 0.82 8.90
C ALA A 132 2.14 0.44 7.62
N GLY A 133 1.48 -0.13 6.61
CA GLY A 133 2.05 -0.34 5.29
C GLY A 133 2.59 0.96 4.69
N GLY A 134 1.79 2.03 4.72
CA GLY A 134 2.22 3.36 4.29
C GLY A 134 3.42 3.89 5.07
N ALA A 135 3.44 3.70 6.39
CA ALA A 135 4.57 4.10 7.24
C ALA A 135 5.85 3.32 6.91
N ILE A 136 5.74 2.02 6.65
CA ILE A 136 6.86 1.17 6.20
C ILE A 136 7.41 1.66 4.87
N GLY A 137 6.56 1.98 3.90
CA GLY A 137 6.98 2.52 2.60
C GLY A 137 7.78 3.82 2.76
N LEU A 138 7.31 4.75 3.59
CA LEU A 138 8.02 6.00 3.88
C LEU A 138 9.31 5.77 4.69
N LEU A 139 9.33 4.81 5.60
CA LEU A 139 10.55 4.42 6.33
C LEU A 139 11.65 3.91 5.38
N VAL A 140 11.28 3.04 4.46
CA VAL A 140 12.20 2.54 3.42
C VAL A 140 12.75 3.71 2.60
N LEU A 141 11.88 4.63 2.17
CA LEU A 141 12.30 5.82 1.44
C LEU A 141 13.28 6.69 2.26
N TRP A 142 13.03 6.85 3.56
CA TRP A 142 13.91 7.59 4.46
C TRP A 142 15.28 6.96 4.59
N ILE A 143 15.35 5.63 4.74
CA ILE A 143 16.62 4.89 4.78
C ILE A 143 17.41 5.12 3.49
N PHE A 144 16.75 5.00 2.31
CA PHE A 144 17.40 5.31 1.03
C PHE A 144 17.90 6.75 0.95
N HIS A 145 17.14 7.71 1.50
CA HIS A 145 17.56 9.11 1.54
C HIS A 145 18.82 9.30 2.40
N LEU A 146 18.93 8.63 3.54
CA LEU A 146 20.12 8.66 4.40
C LEU A 146 21.35 8.07 3.70
N CYS A 147 21.18 6.93 3.02
CA CYS A 147 22.28 6.27 2.30
C CYS A 147 22.80 7.08 1.09
N ARG A 148 21.97 7.98 0.54
CA ARG A 148 22.31 8.79 -0.63
C ARG A 148 22.85 10.19 -0.30
N LYS A 149 22.98 10.58 0.97
CA LYS A 149 23.61 11.85 1.31
C LYS A 149 25.05 11.85 0.79
N PRO A 150 25.47 12.83 -0.04
CA PRO A 150 26.84 12.92 -0.50
C PRO A 150 27.77 13.04 0.71
N LYS A 151 28.90 12.31 0.68
CA LYS A 151 29.96 12.52 1.66
C LYS A 151 30.36 14.00 1.62
N PRO A 152 30.57 14.65 2.79
CA PRO A 152 31.12 15.99 2.81
C PRO A 152 32.42 15.99 2.03
N GLN A 153 32.53 16.86 1.02
CA GLN A 153 33.81 17.12 0.34
C GLN A 153 34.64 17.89 1.35
N ASN A 154 35.67 17.25 1.92
CA ASN A 154 36.75 17.91 2.67
C ASN A 154 37.61 18.69 1.71
#